data_5964ecfba93034c4656d7c9f368420d4
#
_entry.id   5964ecfba93034c4656d7c9f368420d4
#
_cell.length_a   1.000
_cell.length_b   1.000
_cell.length_c   1.000
_cell.angle_alpha   90.00
_cell.angle_beta   90.00
_cell.angle_gamma   90.00
#
_symmetry.space_group_name_H-M   'P 1'
#
loop_
_entity.id
_entity.type
_entity.pdbx_description
1 polymer ?
#
loop_
_entity_poly.entity_id
_entity_poly.type
_entity_poly.pdbx_seq_one_letter_code
_entity_poly.pdbx_strand_id
1 'polypeptide(L)'
;MEAGLPEGVFQVLLGDGETGAAIVDGDVDKISFTGSVTTGRKVAESGARQLKPVTLELGGKDAMIVCADADLDRAVQGAWLGSCMNTGHYCCGTERIYVVEEIYDTFLKKVLAAGQDLKQGAQHGFDERIGAVFWDKQLEIIERHVSDAKTKGATIHLGGSRNETLKGLYYRPTVI
;
A
#
# COMPACT_ATOMS: atom_id res chain seq x y z
N MET A 1 22.16 23.76 13.08
CA MET A 1 21.77 22.64 12.20
C MET A 1 23.03 22.16 11.47
N GLU A 2 23.39 20.90 11.64
CA GLU A 2 24.62 20.32 11.12
C GLU A 2 24.79 20.40 9.59
N ALA A 3 23.65 20.46 8.86
CA ALA A 3 23.66 20.55 7.39
C ALA A 3 23.85 21.98 6.83
N GLY A 4 24.05 22.98 7.66
CA GLY A 4 24.27 24.37 7.22
C GLY A 4 23.05 25.06 6.61
N LEU A 5 21.84 24.54 6.76
CA LEU A 5 20.62 25.20 6.31
C LEU A 5 20.33 26.43 7.18
N PRO A 6 20.04 27.61 6.59
CA PRO A 6 19.59 28.79 7.34
C PRO A 6 18.32 28.50 8.13
N GLU A 7 18.15 29.19 9.24
CA GLU A 7 16.92 29.09 10.04
C GLU A 7 15.69 29.48 9.22
N GLY A 8 14.60 28.71 9.37
CA GLY A 8 13.32 28.97 8.69
C GLY A 8 13.21 28.39 7.28
N VAL A 9 14.31 27.91 6.65
CA VAL A 9 14.26 27.31 5.30
C VAL A 9 13.51 25.97 5.28
N PHE A 10 13.59 25.20 6.36
CA PHE A 10 12.85 23.96 6.54
C PHE A 10 12.14 23.97 7.89
N GLN A 11 10.83 23.70 7.86
CA GLN A 11 9.99 23.66 9.04
C GLN A 11 9.11 22.42 9.04
N VAL A 12 8.90 21.82 10.21
CA VAL A 12 7.99 20.68 10.41
C VAL A 12 6.85 21.10 11.30
N LEU A 13 5.62 20.98 10.80
CA LEU A 13 4.40 21.21 11.55
C LEU A 13 3.73 19.85 11.79
N LEU A 14 3.47 19.55 13.07
CA LEU A 14 2.77 18.34 13.47
C LEU A 14 1.30 18.65 13.66
N GLY A 15 0.44 17.74 13.21
CA GLY A 15 -1.00 17.88 13.35
C GLY A 15 -1.76 16.86 12.52
N ASP A 16 -3.05 17.01 12.51
CA ASP A 16 -3.99 16.19 11.75
C ASP A 16 -4.51 16.90 10.48
N GLY A 17 -5.69 16.51 10.01
CA GLY A 17 -6.30 17.06 8.81
C GLY A 17 -6.64 18.56 8.91
N GLU A 18 -6.88 19.09 10.09
CA GLU A 18 -7.16 20.52 10.29
C GLU A 18 -5.89 21.34 10.09
N THR A 19 -4.76 20.88 10.65
CA THR A 19 -3.45 21.49 10.43
C THR A 19 -3.07 21.45 8.95
N GLY A 20 -3.26 20.30 8.28
CA GLY A 20 -3.02 20.17 6.83
C GLY A 20 -3.88 21.13 6.00
N ALA A 21 -5.16 21.28 6.33
CA ALA A 21 -6.06 22.21 5.66
C ALA A 21 -5.61 23.66 5.85
N ALA A 22 -5.21 24.04 7.08
CA ALA A 22 -4.72 25.38 7.36
C ALA A 22 -3.44 25.71 6.57
N ILE A 23 -2.52 24.75 6.38
CA ILE A 23 -1.34 24.93 5.53
C ILE A 23 -1.74 25.15 4.07
N VAL A 24 -2.65 24.33 3.54
CA VAL A 24 -3.13 24.41 2.16
C VAL A 24 -3.84 25.75 1.89
N ASP A 25 -4.63 26.23 2.84
CA ASP A 25 -5.36 27.49 2.76
C ASP A 25 -4.49 28.72 3.11
N GLY A 26 -3.31 28.50 3.73
CA GLY A 26 -2.37 29.55 4.10
C GLY A 26 -1.66 30.19 2.91
N ASP A 27 -0.78 31.12 3.17
CA ASP A 27 0.00 31.83 2.14
C ASP A 27 1.24 31.03 1.73
N VAL A 28 1.00 29.94 0.95
CA VAL A 28 2.03 29.10 0.35
C VAL A 28 1.98 29.20 -1.17
N ASP A 29 3.13 29.21 -1.82
CA ASP A 29 3.24 29.38 -3.28
C ASP A 29 2.92 28.10 -4.07
N LYS A 30 3.16 26.93 -3.48
CA LYS A 30 2.96 25.63 -4.13
C LYS A 30 2.62 24.56 -3.10
N ILE A 31 1.77 23.62 -3.48
CA ILE A 31 1.37 22.49 -2.64
C ILE A 31 1.89 21.20 -3.28
N SER A 32 2.54 20.36 -2.48
CA SER A 32 2.83 18.98 -2.81
C SER A 32 2.19 18.08 -1.75
N PHE A 33 1.30 17.18 -2.17
CA PHE A 33 0.51 16.35 -1.28
C PHE A 33 0.66 14.88 -1.63
N THR A 34 0.93 14.06 -0.62
CA THR A 34 0.88 12.60 -0.71
C THR A 34 -0.19 12.09 0.24
N GLY A 35 -1.12 11.27 -0.25
CA GLY A 35 -2.17 10.69 0.58
C GLY A 35 -3.33 10.09 -0.19
N SER A 36 -4.52 10.05 0.41
CA SER A 36 -5.70 9.45 -0.22
C SER A 36 -6.25 10.29 -1.37
N VAL A 37 -6.88 9.64 -2.35
CA VAL A 37 -7.59 10.30 -3.46
C VAL A 37 -8.65 11.27 -2.92
N THR A 38 -9.38 10.88 -1.86
CA THR A 38 -10.42 11.73 -1.26
C THR A 38 -9.85 13.03 -0.69
N THR A 39 -8.73 12.96 0.01
CA THR A 39 -8.05 14.15 0.55
C THR A 39 -7.39 14.95 -0.57
N GLY A 40 -6.76 14.28 -1.53
CA GLY A 40 -6.13 14.94 -2.69
C GLY A 40 -7.10 15.78 -3.50
N ARG A 41 -8.35 15.34 -3.67
CA ARG A 41 -9.40 16.16 -4.30
C ARG A 41 -9.64 17.45 -3.55
N LYS A 42 -9.76 17.41 -2.22
CA LYS A 42 -9.96 18.62 -1.38
C LYS A 42 -8.77 19.58 -1.49
N VAL A 43 -7.54 19.03 -1.47
CA VAL A 43 -6.31 19.81 -1.67
C VAL A 43 -6.28 20.48 -3.04
N ALA A 44 -6.62 19.74 -4.10
CA ALA A 44 -6.69 20.29 -5.45
C ALA A 44 -7.74 21.40 -5.58
N GLU A 45 -8.93 21.21 -5.00
CA GLU A 45 -10.00 22.21 -5.00
C GLU A 45 -9.58 23.49 -4.26
N SER A 46 -8.92 23.36 -3.10
CA SER A 46 -8.42 24.53 -2.37
C SER A 46 -7.31 25.26 -3.13
N GLY A 47 -6.34 24.50 -3.67
CA GLY A 47 -5.28 25.08 -4.50
C GLY A 47 -5.83 25.83 -5.73
N ALA A 48 -6.80 25.24 -6.42
CA ALA A 48 -7.44 25.86 -7.58
C ALA A 48 -8.15 27.17 -7.25
N ARG A 49 -8.85 27.25 -6.10
CA ARG A 49 -9.48 28.50 -5.66
C ARG A 49 -8.49 29.66 -5.45
N GLN A 50 -7.25 29.33 -5.15
CA GLN A 50 -6.19 30.29 -4.86
C GLN A 50 -5.14 30.39 -5.99
N LEU A 51 -5.39 29.71 -7.12
CA LEU A 51 -4.47 29.60 -8.26
C LEU A 51 -3.08 29.07 -7.89
N LYS A 52 -2.99 28.24 -6.86
CA LYS A 52 -1.75 27.60 -6.42
C LYS A 52 -1.47 26.35 -7.26
N PRO A 53 -0.24 26.13 -7.76
CA PRO A 53 0.16 24.86 -8.34
C PRO A 53 0.08 23.74 -7.32
N VAL A 54 -0.52 22.59 -7.70
CA VAL A 54 -0.67 21.42 -6.83
C VAL A 54 -0.07 20.20 -7.51
N THR A 55 0.82 19.50 -6.80
CA THR A 55 1.29 18.17 -7.16
C THR A 55 0.63 17.14 -6.24
N LEU A 56 0.02 16.12 -6.82
CA LEU A 56 -0.70 15.08 -6.08
C LEU A 56 -0.06 13.71 -6.32
N GLU A 57 0.40 13.08 -5.24
CA GLU A 57 0.85 11.71 -5.18
C GLU A 57 -0.18 10.89 -4.39
N LEU A 58 -0.96 10.08 -5.07
CA LEU A 58 -2.13 9.41 -4.52
C LEU A 58 -1.99 7.90 -4.61
N GLY A 59 -2.98 7.17 -4.10
CA GLY A 59 -3.03 5.73 -4.20
C GLY A 59 -3.43 5.25 -5.60
N GLY A 60 -3.17 3.98 -5.87
CA GLY A 60 -3.47 3.31 -7.13
C GLY A 60 -4.18 1.98 -6.94
N LYS A 61 -4.21 1.21 -8.03
CA LYS A 61 -4.60 -0.19 -8.11
C LYS A 61 -3.69 -0.85 -9.15
N ASP A 62 -2.42 -0.99 -8.79
CA ASP A 62 -1.34 -1.28 -9.72
C ASP A 62 -1.38 -2.71 -10.24
N ALA A 63 -0.99 -2.88 -11.50
CA ALA A 63 -1.10 -4.13 -12.20
C ALA A 63 0.25 -4.73 -12.54
N MET A 64 0.38 -6.05 -12.37
CA MET A 64 1.45 -6.88 -12.90
C MET A 64 0.90 -7.76 -14.02
N ILE A 65 1.64 -7.91 -15.11
CA ILE A 65 1.29 -8.80 -16.22
C ILE A 65 2.36 -9.88 -16.32
N VAL A 66 1.96 -11.15 -16.30
CA VAL A 66 2.84 -12.31 -16.43
C VAL A 66 2.59 -12.96 -17.78
N CYS A 67 3.55 -12.83 -18.70
CA CYS A 67 3.49 -13.37 -20.05
C CYS A 67 3.91 -14.84 -20.08
N ALA A 68 3.56 -15.56 -21.15
CA ALA A 68 3.80 -17.00 -21.30
C ALA A 68 5.28 -17.39 -21.21
N ASP A 69 6.18 -16.52 -21.65
CA ASP A 69 7.64 -16.71 -21.65
C ASP A 69 8.33 -16.16 -20.39
N ALA A 70 7.56 -15.76 -19.37
CA ALA A 70 8.13 -15.23 -18.13
C ALA A 70 8.89 -16.29 -17.33
N ASP A 71 9.98 -15.87 -16.69
CA ASP A 71 10.60 -16.65 -15.61
C ASP A 71 9.65 -16.66 -14.41
N LEU A 72 8.96 -17.79 -14.20
CA LEU A 72 7.93 -17.90 -13.17
C LEU A 72 8.48 -17.76 -11.75
N ASP A 73 9.70 -18.18 -11.46
CA ASP A 73 10.27 -18.06 -10.11
C ASP A 73 10.55 -16.59 -9.79
N ARG A 74 11.08 -15.85 -10.74
CA ARG A 74 11.26 -14.42 -10.64
C ARG A 74 9.93 -13.67 -10.58
N ALA A 75 8.94 -14.07 -11.37
CA ALA A 75 7.61 -13.47 -11.37
C ALA A 75 6.89 -13.65 -10.03
N VAL A 76 7.00 -14.85 -9.41
CA VAL A 76 6.45 -15.12 -8.07
C VAL A 76 7.11 -14.27 -6.99
N GLN A 77 8.44 -14.15 -7.02
CA GLN A 77 9.15 -13.27 -6.09
C GLN A 77 8.73 -11.80 -6.28
N GLY A 78 8.62 -11.34 -7.53
CA GLY A 78 8.13 -10.00 -7.88
C GLY A 78 6.70 -9.75 -7.40
N ALA A 79 5.82 -10.72 -7.53
CA ALA A 79 4.44 -10.64 -7.07
C ALA A 79 4.38 -10.42 -5.55
N TRP A 80 5.09 -11.22 -4.76
CA TRP A 80 5.10 -11.09 -3.31
C TRP A 80 5.83 -9.82 -2.83
N LEU A 81 6.97 -9.50 -3.41
CA LEU A 81 7.69 -8.27 -3.08
C LEU A 81 6.83 -7.04 -3.43
N GLY A 82 6.29 -6.99 -4.65
CA GLY A 82 5.48 -5.89 -5.12
C GLY A 82 4.16 -5.71 -4.37
N SER A 83 3.60 -6.78 -3.80
CA SER A 83 2.33 -6.69 -3.05
C SER A 83 2.53 -6.45 -1.55
N CYS A 84 3.60 -6.97 -0.96
CA CYS A 84 3.75 -7.05 0.49
C CYS A 84 4.89 -6.20 1.07
N MET A 85 5.71 -5.55 0.23
CA MET A 85 6.73 -4.62 0.71
C MET A 85 6.09 -3.56 1.60
N ASN A 86 6.74 -3.26 2.74
CA ASN A 86 6.19 -2.37 3.76
C ASN A 86 4.75 -2.74 4.17
N THR A 87 4.45 -4.04 4.24
CA THR A 87 3.11 -4.57 4.57
C THR A 87 2.02 -4.09 3.59
N GLY A 88 2.40 -3.79 2.34
CA GLY A 88 1.49 -3.24 1.32
C GLY A 88 1.14 -1.75 1.49
N HIS A 89 1.81 -1.04 2.40
CA HIS A 89 1.53 0.38 2.68
C HIS A 89 2.32 1.31 1.77
N TYR A 90 2.09 1.26 0.46
CA TYR A 90 2.70 2.19 -0.48
C TYR A 90 1.86 2.34 -1.75
N CYS A 91 2.03 3.46 -2.43
CA CYS A 91 1.15 3.88 -3.53
C CYS A 91 1.25 3.00 -4.78
N CYS A 92 2.42 2.39 -5.04
CA CYS A 92 2.71 1.57 -6.21
C CYS A 92 2.76 0.07 -5.89
N GLY A 93 2.02 -0.39 -4.87
CA GLY A 93 1.89 -1.80 -4.54
C GLY A 93 1.16 -2.59 -5.63
N THR A 94 1.71 -3.74 -6.01
CA THR A 94 1.03 -4.64 -6.95
C THR A 94 -0.19 -5.27 -6.30
N GLU A 95 -1.37 -4.92 -6.77
CA GLU A 95 -2.63 -5.40 -6.19
C GLU A 95 -3.45 -6.24 -7.16
N ARG A 96 -3.10 -6.20 -8.47
CA ARG A 96 -3.74 -7.00 -9.52
C ARG A 96 -2.66 -7.70 -10.33
N ILE A 97 -2.78 -9.01 -10.46
CA ILE A 97 -1.84 -9.81 -11.25
C ILE A 97 -2.62 -10.48 -12.37
N TYR A 98 -2.30 -10.10 -13.61
CA TYR A 98 -2.87 -10.69 -14.81
C TYR A 98 -1.91 -11.73 -15.36
N VAL A 99 -2.35 -12.97 -15.48
CA VAL A 99 -1.54 -14.09 -15.92
C VAL A 99 -2.16 -14.67 -17.18
N VAL A 100 -1.37 -14.91 -18.22
CA VAL A 100 -1.88 -15.60 -19.42
C VAL A 100 -2.34 -17.01 -19.06
N GLU A 101 -3.40 -17.49 -19.72
CA GLU A 101 -4.11 -18.70 -19.38
C GLU A 101 -3.22 -19.94 -19.32
N GLU A 102 -2.29 -20.05 -20.27
CA GLU A 102 -1.41 -21.23 -20.41
C GLU A 102 -0.54 -21.51 -19.19
N ILE A 103 -0.18 -20.48 -18.42
CA ILE A 103 0.71 -20.61 -17.25
C ILE A 103 0.00 -20.32 -15.94
N TYR A 104 -1.30 -19.98 -15.97
CA TYR A 104 -2.05 -19.53 -14.80
C TYR A 104 -1.99 -20.50 -13.63
N ASP A 105 -2.34 -21.76 -13.84
CA ASP A 105 -2.36 -22.77 -12.78
C ASP A 105 -0.97 -23.00 -12.16
N THR A 106 0.07 -23.01 -13.02
CA THR A 106 1.45 -23.19 -12.58
C THR A 106 1.92 -21.98 -11.75
N PHE A 107 1.62 -20.78 -12.21
CA PHE A 107 1.95 -19.55 -11.50
C PHE A 107 1.22 -19.48 -10.17
N LEU A 108 -0.11 -19.70 -10.15
CA LEU A 108 -0.91 -19.69 -8.92
C LEU A 108 -0.36 -20.68 -7.89
N LYS A 109 -0.07 -21.91 -8.29
CA LYS A 109 0.51 -22.92 -7.41
C LYS A 109 1.83 -22.45 -6.78
N LYS A 110 2.71 -21.85 -7.56
CA LYS A 110 3.99 -21.31 -7.07
C LYS A 110 3.79 -20.12 -6.14
N VAL A 111 2.87 -19.22 -6.45
CA VAL A 111 2.52 -18.07 -5.58
C VAL A 111 2.01 -18.56 -4.23
N LEU A 112 1.10 -19.53 -4.22
CA LEU A 112 0.55 -20.07 -2.98
C LEU A 112 1.62 -20.78 -2.13
N ALA A 113 2.50 -21.57 -2.75
CA ALA A 113 3.60 -22.21 -2.04
C ALA A 113 4.55 -21.18 -1.41
N ALA A 114 4.98 -20.18 -2.17
CA ALA A 114 5.85 -19.11 -1.66
C ALA A 114 5.16 -18.30 -0.55
N GLY A 115 3.85 -18.07 -0.64
CA GLY A 115 3.07 -17.32 0.35
C GLY A 115 2.95 -18.03 1.69
N GLN A 116 2.93 -19.36 1.72
CA GLN A 116 2.91 -20.15 2.94
C GLN A 116 4.21 -20.01 3.76
N ASP A 117 5.32 -19.74 3.09
CA ASP A 117 6.63 -19.58 3.72
C ASP A 117 6.89 -18.14 4.21
N LEU A 118 5.98 -17.20 3.92
CA LEU A 118 6.11 -15.81 4.35
C LEU A 118 5.84 -15.67 5.85
N LYS A 119 6.89 -15.37 6.59
CA LYS A 119 6.80 -15.15 8.03
C LYS A 119 6.33 -13.73 8.34
N GLN A 120 5.39 -13.62 9.26
CA GLN A 120 4.96 -12.37 9.86
C GLN A 120 5.55 -12.21 11.25
N GLY A 121 5.94 -11.01 11.63
CA GLY A 121 6.45 -10.74 12.97
C GLY A 121 6.92 -9.31 13.16
N ALA A 122 7.30 -9.00 14.41
CA ALA A 122 7.88 -7.72 14.81
C ALA A 122 9.29 -7.89 15.36
N GLN A 123 9.86 -9.08 15.32
CA GLN A 123 11.21 -9.32 15.78
C GLN A 123 12.17 -8.75 14.73
N HIS A 124 13.22 -8.08 15.18
CA HIS A 124 14.20 -7.43 14.32
C HIS A 124 15.14 -8.43 13.60
N GLY A 125 14.65 -9.65 13.32
CA GLY A 125 15.32 -10.65 12.50
C GLY A 125 15.05 -10.37 11.01
N PHE A 126 15.93 -10.85 10.14
CA PHE A 126 15.74 -10.78 8.69
C PHE A 126 14.75 -11.82 8.14
N ASP A 127 14.22 -12.68 9.01
CA ASP A 127 13.31 -13.77 8.63
C ASP A 127 11.85 -13.33 8.53
N GLU A 128 11.43 -12.35 9.33
CA GLU A 128 10.10 -11.76 9.24
C GLU A 128 10.05 -10.77 8.08
N ARG A 129 9.26 -11.12 7.07
CA ARG A 129 9.13 -10.35 5.83
C ARG A 129 7.96 -9.38 5.85
N ILE A 130 6.98 -9.61 6.72
CA ILE A 130 5.73 -8.85 6.76
C ILE A 130 5.45 -8.43 8.20
N GLY A 131 5.34 -7.12 8.41
CA GLY A 131 5.01 -6.50 9.67
C GLY A 131 3.51 -6.43 9.95
N ALA A 132 3.16 -5.66 10.99
CA ALA A 132 1.78 -5.32 11.29
C ALA A 132 1.27 -4.21 10.35
N VAL A 133 -0.04 -4.18 10.14
CA VAL A 133 -0.73 -3.01 9.60
C VAL A 133 -0.60 -1.88 10.61
N PHE A 134 -0.21 -0.68 10.16
CA PHE A 134 0.16 0.39 11.10
C PHE A 134 -1.02 1.08 11.78
N TRP A 135 -2.26 0.89 11.29
CA TRP A 135 -3.42 1.67 11.72
C TRP A 135 -4.71 0.85 11.67
N ASP A 136 -5.54 0.94 12.74
CA ASP A 136 -6.79 0.18 12.84
C ASP A 136 -7.74 0.41 11.66
N LYS A 137 -7.90 1.66 11.24
CA LYS A 137 -8.77 1.98 10.08
C LYS A 137 -8.29 1.35 8.78
N GLN A 138 -6.98 1.19 8.60
CA GLN A 138 -6.45 0.50 7.42
C GLN A 138 -6.75 -0.99 7.49
N LEU A 139 -6.66 -1.59 8.67
CA LEU A 139 -7.03 -2.98 8.86
C LEU A 139 -8.53 -3.22 8.57
N GLU A 140 -9.41 -2.33 9.04
CA GLU A 140 -10.85 -2.37 8.74
C GLU A 140 -11.13 -2.27 7.22
N ILE A 141 -10.36 -1.45 6.50
CA ILE A 141 -10.46 -1.33 5.04
C ILE A 141 -10.08 -2.65 4.36
N ILE A 142 -8.99 -3.28 4.79
CA ILE A 142 -8.53 -4.56 4.27
C ILE A 142 -9.60 -5.63 4.50
N GLU A 143 -10.13 -5.74 5.72
CA GLU A 143 -11.18 -6.70 6.08
C GLU A 143 -12.44 -6.52 5.23
N ARG A 144 -12.86 -5.26 5.05
CA ARG A 144 -14.00 -4.93 4.20
C ARG A 144 -13.79 -5.34 2.75
N HIS A 145 -12.59 -5.08 2.18
CA HIS A 145 -12.28 -5.47 0.81
C HIS A 145 -12.27 -6.98 0.62
N VAL A 146 -11.71 -7.73 1.56
CA VAL A 146 -11.71 -9.20 1.50
C VAL A 146 -13.13 -9.75 1.68
N SER A 147 -13.91 -9.18 2.58
CA SER A 147 -15.33 -9.55 2.77
C SER A 147 -16.18 -9.26 1.53
N ASP A 148 -15.98 -8.10 0.91
CA ASP A 148 -16.66 -7.71 -0.34
C ASP A 148 -16.31 -8.67 -1.48
N ALA A 149 -15.06 -9.04 -1.63
CA ALA A 149 -14.60 -10.01 -2.63
C ALA A 149 -15.29 -11.37 -2.43
N LYS A 150 -15.32 -11.88 -1.19
CA LYS A 150 -16.04 -13.12 -0.85
C LYS A 150 -17.52 -13.04 -1.22
N THR A 151 -18.17 -11.94 -0.87
CA THR A 151 -19.61 -11.73 -1.15
C THR A 151 -19.89 -11.70 -2.65
N LYS A 152 -18.94 -11.22 -3.45
CA LYS A 152 -19.00 -11.20 -4.91
C LYS A 152 -18.59 -12.52 -5.57
N GLY A 153 -18.33 -13.57 -4.80
CA GLY A 153 -18.00 -14.91 -5.30
C GLY A 153 -16.54 -15.15 -5.60
N ALA A 154 -15.63 -14.29 -5.16
CA ALA A 154 -14.20 -14.51 -5.32
C ALA A 154 -13.70 -15.65 -4.41
N THR A 155 -12.74 -16.42 -4.91
CA THR A 155 -12.07 -17.48 -4.18
C THR A 155 -10.89 -16.92 -3.40
N ILE A 156 -10.84 -17.19 -2.09
CA ILE A 156 -9.67 -16.90 -1.28
C ILE A 156 -8.75 -18.12 -1.31
N HIS A 157 -7.65 -18.00 -2.02
CA HIS A 157 -6.67 -19.08 -2.17
C HIS A 157 -5.68 -19.15 -1.00
N LEU A 158 -5.40 -18.01 -0.35
CA LEU A 158 -4.50 -17.92 0.79
C LEU A 158 -4.91 -16.75 1.70
N GLY A 159 -4.71 -16.87 3.01
CA GLY A 159 -4.92 -15.81 3.99
C GLY A 159 -6.39 -15.45 4.22
N GLY A 160 -6.74 -14.20 4.02
CA GLY A 160 -8.12 -13.71 4.14
C GLY A 160 -8.63 -13.51 5.56
N SER A 161 -7.75 -13.41 6.55
CA SER A 161 -8.09 -13.19 7.96
C SER A 161 -6.93 -12.58 8.75
N ARG A 162 -7.25 -12.07 9.94
CA ARG A 162 -6.23 -11.65 10.91
C ARG A 162 -5.33 -12.81 11.32
N ASN A 163 -4.10 -12.49 11.67
CA ASN A 163 -3.19 -13.44 12.28
C ASN A 163 -3.29 -13.33 13.81
N GLU A 164 -4.18 -14.11 14.38
CA GLU A 164 -4.47 -14.09 15.83
C GLU A 164 -3.36 -14.69 16.70
N THR A 165 -2.36 -15.33 16.09
CA THR A 165 -1.20 -15.87 16.82
C THR A 165 -0.18 -14.78 17.18
N LEU A 166 -0.28 -13.61 16.56
CA LEU A 166 0.58 -12.46 16.81
C LEU A 166 -0.20 -11.35 17.52
N LYS A 167 0.45 -10.70 18.47
CA LYS A 167 -0.13 -9.56 19.19
C LYS A 167 0.04 -8.30 18.34
N GLY A 168 -1.06 -7.69 17.89
CA GLY A 168 -1.06 -6.47 17.09
C GLY A 168 -1.96 -6.57 15.86
N LEU A 169 -1.81 -5.62 14.95
CA LEU A 169 -2.66 -5.49 13.75
C LEU A 169 -2.14 -6.34 12.59
N TYR A 170 -1.99 -7.63 12.80
CA TYR A 170 -1.49 -8.53 11.76
C TYR A 170 -2.63 -9.10 10.93
N TYR A 171 -2.54 -8.90 9.62
CA TYR A 171 -3.42 -9.54 8.63
C TYR A 171 -2.59 -10.46 7.74
N ARG A 172 -3.06 -11.69 7.52
CA ARG A 172 -2.31 -12.67 6.74
C ARG A 172 -2.17 -12.22 5.29
N PRO A 173 -1.00 -12.43 4.64
CA PRO A 173 -0.86 -12.26 3.21
C PRO A 173 -1.99 -12.99 2.50
N THR A 174 -2.65 -12.30 1.56
CA THR A 174 -3.91 -12.78 1.00
C THR A 174 -3.84 -12.85 -0.51
N VAL A 175 -4.26 -13.99 -1.06
CA VAL A 175 -4.44 -14.20 -2.50
C VAL A 175 -5.92 -14.50 -2.75
N ILE A 176 -6.51 -13.72 -3.64
CA ILE A 176 -7.92 -13.77 -4.02
C ILE A 176 -8.03 -14.07 -5.51
#